data_eb371e8012046653afbe170283493d28
#
_entry.id   eb371e8012046653afbe170283493d28
#
_cell.length_a   1.000
_cell.length_b   1.000
_cell.length_c   1.000
_cell.angle_alpha   90.00
_cell.angle_beta   90.00
_cell.angle_gamma   90.00
#
_symmetry.space_group_name_H-M   'P 1'
#
loop_
_entity.id
_entity.type
_entity.pdbx_description
1 polymer ?
#
loop_
_entity_poly.entity_id
_entity_poly.type
_entity_poly.pdbx_seq_one_letter_code
_entity_poly.pdbx_strand_id
1 'polypeptide(L)'
;ISNNTQIIFIIHGASRKAKQGLTNWLPLVEGRDVVLIAPEFSKEFYNEYAYLMKTTKTGRTLKDTSRDLESSLGDIFNFFSSKFKISTKKFRLYGHSGGSQFVHRYLLLSDETRVDKVAMAIAGFYTFINPAIKYPFGIKNMDVSDERLQWFLSLKGGVFLGGEDNNPKHSSLPSMRKAKKQGDHRLERGANFFNHLVELGVKKNMPFRWRYQV
;
A
#
# COMPACT_ATOMS: atom_id res chain seq x y z
N ILE A 1 23.08 4.23 -13.58
CA ILE A 1 22.88 3.41 -12.37
C ILE A 1 24.19 3.34 -11.62
N SER A 2 24.22 3.79 -10.40
CA SER A 2 25.36 3.72 -9.47
C SER A 2 25.07 2.73 -8.32
N ASN A 3 26.06 2.49 -7.47
CA ASN A 3 25.86 1.69 -6.27
C ASN A 3 24.84 2.31 -5.29
N ASN A 4 24.61 3.62 -5.38
CA ASN A 4 23.69 4.37 -4.50
C ASN A 4 22.34 4.65 -5.15
N THR A 5 22.08 4.08 -6.32
CA THR A 5 20.80 4.25 -7.05
C THR A 5 19.61 3.94 -6.15
N GLN A 6 18.64 4.84 -6.12
CA GLN A 6 17.40 4.65 -5.36
C GLN A 6 16.42 3.78 -6.16
N ILE A 7 15.79 2.82 -5.51
CA ILE A 7 14.72 2.02 -6.11
C ILE A 7 13.36 2.54 -5.61
N ILE A 8 12.46 2.81 -6.54
CA ILE A 8 11.08 3.23 -6.24
C ILE A 8 10.11 2.27 -6.91
N PHE A 9 9.28 1.62 -6.12
CA PHE A 9 8.16 0.82 -6.61
C PHE A 9 6.94 1.69 -6.84
N ILE A 10 6.28 1.49 -7.98
CA ILE A 10 5.05 2.16 -8.37
C ILE A 10 3.96 1.11 -8.53
N ILE A 11 3.03 1.02 -7.58
CA ILE A 11 1.96 0.03 -7.60
C ILE A 11 0.72 0.64 -8.26
N HIS A 12 0.33 0.04 -9.39
CA HIS A 12 -0.81 0.47 -10.21
C HIS A 12 -2.16 0.34 -9.48
N GLY A 13 -3.14 1.10 -9.92
CA GLY A 13 -4.54 0.98 -9.49
C GLY A 13 -5.27 -0.24 -10.10
N ALA A 14 -6.58 -0.31 -9.88
CA ALA A 14 -7.44 -1.40 -10.36
C ALA A 14 -7.46 -1.54 -11.90
N SER A 15 -7.11 -0.49 -12.64
CA SER A 15 -6.98 -0.51 -14.11
C SER A 15 -5.81 -1.35 -14.62
N ARG A 16 -4.89 -1.76 -13.75
CA ARG A 16 -3.70 -2.60 -14.07
C ARG A 16 -2.73 -1.98 -15.08
N LYS A 17 -2.71 -0.64 -15.19
CA LYS A 17 -1.85 0.09 -16.15
C LYS A 17 -0.47 0.38 -15.55
N ALA A 18 0.34 -0.66 -15.30
CA ALA A 18 1.69 -0.52 -14.74
C ALA A 18 2.60 0.35 -15.63
N LYS A 19 2.60 0.11 -16.93
CA LYS A 19 3.37 0.91 -17.91
C LYS A 19 2.99 2.41 -17.86
N GLN A 20 1.69 2.72 -17.76
CA GLN A 20 1.25 4.11 -17.63
C GLN A 20 1.77 4.75 -16.33
N GLY A 21 1.81 3.99 -15.24
CA GLY A 21 2.42 4.43 -13.99
C GLY A 21 3.87 4.85 -14.18
N LEU A 22 4.69 4.01 -14.84
CA LEU A 22 6.08 4.35 -15.17
C LEU A 22 6.18 5.62 -16.01
N THR A 23 5.40 5.71 -17.11
CA THR A 23 5.41 6.87 -18.01
C THR A 23 5.12 8.17 -17.26
N ASN A 24 4.16 8.15 -16.33
CA ASN A 24 3.79 9.33 -15.54
C ASN A 24 4.90 9.74 -14.55
N TRP A 25 5.73 8.81 -14.11
CA TRP A 25 6.79 9.06 -13.13
C TRP A 25 8.12 9.44 -13.78
N LEU A 26 8.39 9.07 -15.05
CA LEU A 26 9.65 9.35 -15.72
C LEU A 26 10.06 10.83 -15.67
N PRO A 27 9.17 11.82 -15.98
CA PRO A 27 9.56 13.24 -15.90
C PRO A 27 9.92 13.70 -14.48
N LEU A 28 9.39 13.05 -13.45
CA LEU A 28 9.62 13.41 -12.05
C LEU A 28 10.99 12.94 -11.53
N VAL A 29 11.62 12.00 -12.22
CA VAL A 29 12.92 11.41 -11.85
C VAL A 29 14.02 11.70 -12.87
N GLU A 30 13.72 12.48 -13.88
CA GLU A 30 14.70 12.87 -14.89
C GLU A 30 15.93 13.52 -14.24
N GLY A 31 17.12 13.11 -14.66
CA GLY A 31 18.39 13.58 -14.10
C GLY A 31 18.70 13.04 -12.68
N ARG A 32 17.87 12.17 -12.11
CA ARG A 32 18.12 11.57 -10.79
C ARG A 32 18.62 10.13 -10.91
N ASP A 33 19.46 9.71 -9.98
CA ASP A 33 19.94 8.32 -9.90
C ASP A 33 18.86 7.43 -9.25
N VAL A 34 17.84 7.07 -10.05
CA VAL A 34 16.65 6.33 -9.63
C VAL A 34 16.32 5.23 -10.64
N VAL A 35 15.98 4.06 -10.14
CA VAL A 35 15.31 2.99 -10.89
C VAL A 35 13.84 2.94 -10.48
N LEU A 36 12.94 3.07 -11.45
CA LEU A 36 11.51 2.89 -11.26
C LEU A 36 11.13 1.43 -11.59
N ILE A 37 10.40 0.78 -10.70
CA ILE A 37 9.88 -0.56 -10.89
C ILE A 37 8.36 -0.52 -10.71
N ALA A 38 7.62 -0.89 -11.75
CA ALA A 38 6.17 -1.04 -11.68
C ALA A 38 5.78 -2.50 -11.94
N PRO A 39 5.65 -3.32 -10.89
CA PRO A 39 5.17 -4.68 -11.04
C PRO A 39 3.77 -4.68 -11.67
N GLU A 40 3.55 -5.55 -12.63
CA GLU A 40 2.23 -5.77 -13.21
C GLU A 40 1.58 -6.99 -12.55
N PHE A 41 0.61 -6.72 -11.71
CA PHE A 41 -0.26 -7.76 -11.16
C PHE A 41 -1.43 -7.97 -12.13
N SER A 42 -1.28 -8.83 -13.12
CA SER A 42 -2.30 -9.08 -14.13
C SER A 42 -3.63 -9.52 -13.51
N LYS A 43 -4.74 -9.17 -14.16
CA LYS A 43 -6.06 -9.56 -13.67
C LYS A 43 -6.28 -11.09 -13.74
N GLU A 44 -5.66 -11.73 -14.68
CA GLU A 44 -5.72 -13.18 -14.87
C GLU A 44 -5.13 -13.96 -13.70
N PHE A 45 -3.91 -13.58 -13.26
CA PHE A 45 -3.17 -14.32 -12.24
C PHE A 45 -3.30 -13.72 -10.83
N TYR A 46 -3.53 -12.41 -10.73
CA TYR A 46 -3.52 -11.66 -9.47
C TYR A 46 -4.77 -10.81 -9.29
N ASN A 47 -5.94 -11.41 -9.50
CA ASN A 47 -7.21 -10.65 -9.46
C ASN A 47 -7.40 -9.91 -8.13
N GLU A 48 -6.99 -10.49 -7.04
CA GLU A 48 -7.14 -9.95 -5.68
C GLU A 48 -5.82 -9.35 -5.13
N TYR A 49 -4.92 -8.85 -6.02
CA TYR A 49 -3.61 -8.32 -5.62
C TYR A 49 -3.68 -7.27 -4.52
N ALA A 50 -4.69 -6.37 -4.59
CA ALA A 50 -4.90 -5.32 -3.61
C ALA A 50 -5.15 -5.86 -2.18
N TYR A 51 -5.46 -7.14 -2.06
CA TYR A 51 -5.69 -7.89 -0.81
C TYR A 51 -4.61 -8.96 -0.59
N LEU A 52 -3.44 -8.81 -1.24
CA LEU A 52 -2.28 -9.70 -1.19
C LEU A 52 -2.59 -11.15 -1.58
N MET A 53 -3.61 -11.37 -2.41
CA MET A 53 -4.10 -12.71 -2.76
C MET A 53 -4.55 -13.56 -1.56
N LYS A 54 -4.84 -12.95 -0.39
CA LYS A 54 -5.33 -13.65 0.82
C LYS A 54 -6.84 -13.81 0.85
N THR A 55 -7.55 -12.79 0.40
CA THR A 55 -9.02 -12.78 0.39
C THR A 55 -9.55 -12.10 -0.87
N THR A 56 -10.84 -12.32 -1.14
CA THR A 56 -11.59 -11.48 -2.08
C THR A 56 -11.83 -10.08 -1.47
N LYS A 57 -12.26 -9.13 -2.30
CA LYS A 57 -12.66 -7.78 -1.86
C LYS A 57 -13.73 -7.76 -0.76
N THR A 58 -14.51 -8.83 -0.59
CA THR A 58 -15.55 -8.95 0.44
C THR A 58 -15.08 -9.65 1.71
N GLY A 59 -13.84 -10.18 1.72
CA GLY A 59 -13.23 -10.84 2.87
C GLY A 59 -13.47 -12.35 2.93
N ARG A 60 -13.81 -13.00 1.80
CA ARG A 60 -13.79 -14.45 1.68
C ARG A 60 -12.35 -14.91 1.47
N THR A 61 -11.82 -15.74 2.35
CA THR A 61 -10.46 -16.30 2.23
C THR A 61 -10.30 -17.09 0.93
N LEU A 62 -9.18 -16.87 0.25
CA LEU A 62 -8.79 -17.66 -0.91
C LEU A 62 -8.20 -19.00 -0.44
N LYS A 63 -8.53 -20.08 -1.16
CA LYS A 63 -8.01 -21.41 -0.83
C LYS A 63 -6.58 -21.62 -1.36
N ASP A 64 -6.28 -21.06 -2.51
CA ASP A 64 -4.96 -21.11 -3.13
C ASP A 64 -4.09 -19.97 -2.57
N THR A 65 -3.08 -20.35 -1.81
CA THR A 65 -2.07 -19.45 -1.22
C THR A 65 -0.77 -19.43 -2.00
N SER A 66 -0.65 -20.20 -3.09
CA SER A 66 0.58 -20.29 -3.89
C SER A 66 0.99 -18.96 -4.53
N ARG A 67 0.07 -18.01 -4.61
CA ARG A 67 0.27 -16.68 -5.18
C ARG A 67 0.20 -15.56 -4.15
N ASP A 68 0.44 -15.87 -2.87
CA ASP A 68 0.55 -14.85 -1.83
C ASP A 68 1.62 -13.81 -2.21
N LEU A 69 1.35 -12.56 -1.91
CA LEU A 69 2.18 -11.44 -2.36
C LEU A 69 2.99 -10.79 -1.22
N GLU A 70 3.04 -11.40 -0.04
CA GLU A 70 3.76 -10.84 1.11
C GLU A 70 5.27 -10.73 0.89
N SER A 71 5.89 -11.65 0.13
CA SER A 71 7.32 -11.58 -0.22
C SER A 71 7.60 -10.78 -1.50
N SER A 72 6.59 -10.52 -2.32
CA SER A 72 6.73 -10.12 -3.72
C SER A 72 7.66 -8.93 -3.99
N LEU A 73 7.52 -7.84 -3.24
CA LEU A 73 8.37 -6.65 -3.47
C LEU A 73 9.79 -6.87 -2.95
N GLY A 74 9.96 -7.63 -1.88
CA GLY A 74 11.27 -8.03 -1.37
C GLY A 74 12.05 -8.86 -2.38
N ASP A 75 11.39 -9.82 -3.01
CA ASP A 75 11.99 -10.70 -4.03
C ASP A 75 12.37 -9.91 -5.29
N ILE A 76 11.48 -9.03 -5.76
CA ILE A 76 11.75 -8.14 -6.89
C ILE A 76 12.92 -7.19 -6.56
N PHE A 77 12.95 -6.62 -5.36
CA PHE A 77 14.05 -5.76 -4.91
C PHE A 77 15.38 -6.51 -4.92
N ASN A 78 15.43 -7.73 -4.39
CA ASN A 78 16.62 -8.58 -4.39
C ASN A 78 17.10 -8.87 -5.81
N PHE A 79 16.19 -9.25 -6.70
CA PHE A 79 16.51 -9.53 -8.10
C PHE A 79 17.15 -8.32 -8.80
N PHE A 80 16.51 -7.15 -8.72
CA PHE A 80 17.02 -5.95 -9.40
C PHE A 80 18.30 -5.41 -8.75
N SER A 81 18.41 -5.43 -7.42
CA SER A 81 19.62 -5.03 -6.72
C SER A 81 20.82 -5.89 -7.13
N SER A 82 20.63 -7.19 -7.20
CA SER A 82 21.67 -8.13 -7.66
C SER A 82 22.03 -7.90 -9.13
N LYS A 83 21.02 -7.85 -10.02
CA LYS A 83 21.21 -7.69 -11.47
C LYS A 83 21.96 -6.42 -11.84
N PHE A 84 21.68 -5.31 -11.17
CA PHE A 84 22.29 -4.00 -11.46
C PHE A 84 23.40 -3.61 -10.48
N LYS A 85 23.80 -4.51 -9.56
CA LYS A 85 24.83 -4.28 -8.54
C LYS A 85 24.55 -3.02 -7.69
N ILE A 86 23.27 -2.82 -7.31
CA ILE A 86 22.84 -1.69 -6.49
C ILE A 86 23.08 -2.03 -5.02
N SER A 87 23.83 -1.19 -4.30
CA SER A 87 24.18 -1.41 -2.88
C SER A 87 23.17 -0.80 -1.90
N THR A 88 22.25 0.02 -2.39
CA THR A 88 21.17 0.61 -1.57
C THR A 88 20.35 -0.48 -0.89
N LYS A 89 20.23 -0.39 0.43
CA LYS A 89 19.58 -1.43 1.26
C LYS A 89 18.08 -1.22 1.43
N LYS A 90 17.56 -0.10 0.96
CA LYS A 90 16.14 0.27 1.14
C LYS A 90 15.54 0.72 -0.18
N PHE A 91 14.22 0.60 -0.27
CA PHE A 91 13.45 1.08 -1.42
C PHE A 91 12.31 2.01 -0.97
N ARG A 92 11.75 2.73 -1.91
CA ARG A 92 10.57 3.58 -1.70
C ARG A 92 9.37 2.97 -2.37
N LEU A 93 8.18 3.27 -1.84
CA LEU A 93 6.97 2.61 -2.26
C LEU A 93 5.86 3.64 -2.49
N TYR A 94 5.29 3.61 -3.68
CA TYR A 94 4.14 4.42 -4.05
C TYR A 94 3.00 3.52 -4.49
N GLY A 95 1.79 3.81 -4.03
CA GLY A 95 0.58 3.14 -4.48
C GLY A 95 -0.53 4.13 -4.80
N HIS A 96 -1.24 3.89 -5.91
CA HIS A 96 -2.38 4.68 -6.34
C HIS A 96 -3.66 3.85 -6.32
N SER A 97 -4.73 4.34 -5.68
CA SER A 97 -6.03 3.67 -5.67
C SER A 97 -5.96 2.22 -5.16
N GLY A 98 -6.19 1.22 -6.03
CA GLY A 98 -5.97 -0.20 -5.71
C GLY A 98 -4.53 -0.51 -5.28
N GLY A 99 -3.54 0.19 -5.85
CA GLY A 99 -2.14 0.09 -5.43
C GLY A 99 -1.90 0.64 -4.03
N SER A 100 -2.59 1.70 -3.63
CA SER A 100 -2.56 2.18 -2.25
C SER A 100 -3.16 1.15 -1.27
N GLN A 101 -4.20 0.43 -1.73
CA GLN A 101 -4.76 -0.68 -0.96
C GLN A 101 -3.79 -1.85 -0.81
N PHE A 102 -3.01 -2.17 -1.86
CA PHE A 102 -1.93 -3.14 -1.78
C PHE A 102 -0.85 -2.68 -0.79
N VAL A 103 -0.36 -1.45 -0.94
CA VAL A 103 0.78 -0.90 -0.20
C VAL A 103 0.57 -0.99 1.31
N HIS A 104 -0.53 -0.45 1.86
CA HIS A 104 -0.70 -0.47 3.31
C HIS A 104 -0.87 -1.89 3.89
N ARG A 105 -1.47 -2.82 3.12
CA ARG A 105 -1.59 -4.22 3.52
C ARG A 105 -0.25 -4.94 3.46
N TYR A 106 0.54 -4.69 2.41
CA TYR A 106 1.89 -5.20 2.30
C TYR A 106 2.75 -4.76 3.49
N LEU A 107 2.71 -3.47 3.83
CA LEU A 107 3.43 -2.93 4.98
C LEU A 107 2.97 -3.50 6.33
N LEU A 108 1.71 -3.89 6.45
CA LEU A 108 1.17 -4.46 7.69
C LEU A 108 1.43 -5.97 7.82
N LEU A 109 1.43 -6.71 6.72
CA LEU A 109 1.36 -8.17 6.75
C LEU A 109 2.61 -8.88 6.27
N SER A 110 3.50 -8.22 5.49
CA SER A 110 4.78 -8.81 5.09
C SER A 110 5.85 -8.65 6.16
N ASP A 111 6.90 -9.47 6.10
CA ASP A 111 8.09 -9.31 6.95
C ASP A 111 9.08 -8.26 6.43
N GLU A 112 8.74 -7.59 5.33
CA GLU A 112 9.62 -6.61 4.68
C GLU A 112 9.79 -5.34 5.53
N THR A 113 11.02 -4.99 5.86
CA THR A 113 11.37 -3.81 6.66
C THR A 113 12.26 -2.79 5.93
N ARG A 114 12.67 -3.09 4.69
CA ARG A 114 13.58 -2.26 3.90
C ARG A 114 12.89 -1.07 3.20
N VAL A 115 11.67 -0.73 3.57
CA VAL A 115 10.98 0.45 3.04
C VAL A 115 11.49 1.71 3.74
N ASP A 116 12.04 2.67 2.97
CA ASP A 116 12.51 3.97 3.49
C ASP A 116 11.39 5.00 3.60
N LYS A 117 10.61 5.14 2.51
CA LYS A 117 9.50 6.09 2.42
C LYS A 117 8.32 5.44 1.69
N VAL A 118 7.13 5.84 2.08
CA VAL A 118 5.90 5.36 1.46
C VAL A 118 4.92 6.50 1.18
N ALA A 119 4.25 6.43 0.02
CA ALA A 119 3.16 7.32 -0.32
C ALA A 119 1.94 6.50 -0.78
N MET A 120 0.82 6.72 -0.13
CA MET A 120 -0.45 6.08 -0.42
C MET A 120 -1.46 7.11 -0.93
N ALA A 121 -1.83 7.00 -2.20
CA ALA A 121 -2.74 7.96 -2.84
C ALA A 121 -4.12 7.35 -3.09
N ILE A 122 -5.15 8.05 -2.62
CA ILE A 122 -6.58 7.86 -2.93
C ILE A 122 -7.09 6.41 -2.88
N ALA A 123 -6.79 5.63 -1.84
CA ALA A 123 -7.34 4.29 -1.68
C ALA A 123 -8.88 4.30 -1.61
N GLY A 124 -9.49 3.29 -2.20
CA GLY A 124 -10.96 3.15 -2.18
C GLY A 124 -11.51 2.78 -0.80
N PHE A 125 -10.74 2.05 0.00
CA PHE A 125 -10.96 1.76 1.43
C PHE A 125 -9.67 1.21 2.05
N TYR A 126 -9.65 1.09 3.37
CA TYR A 126 -8.45 0.76 4.13
C TYR A 126 -8.64 -0.48 5.00
N THR A 127 -7.54 -1.08 5.43
CA THR A 127 -7.50 -2.07 6.50
C THR A 127 -7.19 -1.34 7.80
N PHE A 128 -8.22 -1.14 8.62
CA PHE A 128 -8.05 -0.57 9.95
C PHE A 128 -7.34 -1.56 10.87
N ILE A 129 -6.47 -1.09 11.73
CA ILE A 129 -5.76 -1.93 12.68
C ILE A 129 -6.70 -2.23 13.85
N ASN A 130 -7.70 -3.06 13.56
CA ASN A 130 -8.74 -3.46 14.50
C ASN A 130 -8.93 -4.99 14.45
N PRO A 131 -8.57 -5.72 15.53
CA PRO A 131 -8.67 -7.18 15.59
C PRO A 131 -10.11 -7.73 15.66
N ALA A 132 -11.10 -6.87 15.87
CA ALA A 132 -12.51 -7.28 15.82
C ALA A 132 -13.08 -7.34 14.40
N ILE A 133 -12.43 -6.67 13.44
CA ILE A 133 -12.90 -6.55 12.05
C ILE A 133 -12.11 -7.49 11.15
N LYS A 134 -12.82 -8.33 10.37
CA LYS A 134 -12.21 -9.27 9.43
C LYS A 134 -11.47 -8.52 8.31
N TYR A 135 -10.34 -9.09 7.90
CA TYR A 135 -9.61 -8.69 6.70
C TYR A 135 -10.52 -8.78 5.44
N PRO A 136 -10.44 -7.88 4.46
CA PRO A 136 -9.47 -6.81 4.29
C PRO A 136 -9.88 -5.45 4.89
N PHE A 137 -10.89 -5.38 5.73
CA PHE A 137 -11.39 -4.14 6.37
C PHE A 137 -10.76 -3.88 7.74
N GLY A 138 -10.26 -4.91 8.39
CA GLY A 138 -9.51 -4.91 9.64
C GLY A 138 -8.51 -6.05 9.67
N ILE A 139 -7.93 -6.34 10.82
CA ILE A 139 -6.84 -7.31 10.97
C ILE A 139 -7.25 -8.60 11.71
N LYS A 140 -8.54 -8.86 11.87
CA LYS A 140 -8.98 -10.11 12.52
C LYS A 140 -8.47 -11.31 11.73
N ASN A 141 -7.82 -12.25 12.43
CA ASN A 141 -7.17 -13.44 11.89
C ASN A 141 -5.94 -13.14 10.99
N MET A 142 -5.36 -11.93 11.12
CA MET A 142 -4.06 -11.60 10.55
C MET A 142 -3.05 -11.49 11.69
N ASP A 143 -1.84 -11.98 11.45
CA ASP A 143 -0.75 -11.86 12.40
C ASP A 143 -0.08 -10.48 12.21
N VAL A 144 -0.37 -9.55 13.12
CA VAL A 144 0.25 -8.22 13.16
C VAL A 144 0.77 -8.00 14.56
N SER A 145 2.06 -8.26 14.75
CA SER A 145 2.71 -8.07 16.06
C SER A 145 2.82 -6.59 16.43
N ASP A 146 3.04 -6.31 17.71
CA ASP A 146 3.28 -4.94 18.19
C ASP A 146 4.58 -4.36 17.60
N GLU A 147 5.62 -5.16 17.37
CA GLU A 147 6.86 -4.76 16.70
C GLU A 147 6.58 -4.35 15.25
N ARG A 148 5.76 -5.14 14.52
CA ARG A 148 5.36 -4.81 13.16
C ARG A 148 4.57 -3.50 13.11
N LEU A 149 3.65 -3.32 14.04
CA LEU A 149 2.85 -2.11 14.16
C LEU A 149 3.73 -0.89 14.49
N GLN A 150 4.66 -1.01 15.44
CA GLN A 150 5.60 0.05 15.79
C GLN A 150 6.44 0.45 14.58
N TRP A 151 6.97 -0.54 13.83
CA TRP A 151 7.71 -0.28 12.60
C TRP A 151 6.82 0.45 11.57
N PHE A 152 5.61 -0.04 11.33
CA PHE A 152 4.65 0.56 10.39
C PHE A 152 4.35 2.03 10.73
N LEU A 153 4.05 2.33 11.99
CA LEU A 153 3.75 3.68 12.45
C LEU A 153 4.98 4.61 12.40
N SER A 154 6.20 4.05 12.53
CA SER A 154 7.46 4.80 12.46
C SER A 154 7.94 5.11 11.03
N LEU A 155 7.32 4.55 10.00
CA LEU A 155 7.66 4.83 8.61
C LEU A 155 7.48 6.31 8.24
N LYS A 156 8.37 6.84 7.40
CA LYS A 156 8.16 8.13 6.72
C LYS A 156 7.06 7.96 5.68
N GLY A 157 5.80 7.92 6.15
CA GLY A 157 4.62 7.64 5.36
C GLY A 157 3.80 8.89 5.04
N GLY A 158 3.04 8.82 3.95
CA GLY A 158 2.05 9.84 3.60
C GLY A 158 0.75 9.22 3.08
N VAL A 159 -0.38 9.75 3.57
CA VAL A 159 -1.72 9.52 3.02
C VAL A 159 -2.09 10.75 2.21
N PHE A 160 -2.18 10.59 0.89
CA PHE A 160 -2.48 11.67 -0.05
C PHE A 160 -3.88 11.48 -0.61
N LEU A 161 -4.70 12.51 -0.55
CA LEU A 161 -6.09 12.49 -1.00
C LEU A 161 -6.37 13.65 -1.94
N GLY A 162 -7.32 13.47 -2.87
CA GLY A 162 -7.82 14.55 -3.68
C GLY A 162 -8.96 15.28 -2.96
N GLY A 163 -8.94 16.61 -2.89
CA GLY A 163 -10.01 17.40 -2.30
C GLY A 163 -11.36 17.18 -2.97
N GLU A 164 -11.33 16.96 -4.29
CA GLU A 164 -12.53 16.68 -5.10
C GLU A 164 -13.02 15.21 -5.04
N ASP A 165 -12.32 14.32 -4.31
CA ASP A 165 -12.68 12.90 -4.20
C ASP A 165 -13.74 12.66 -3.09
N ASN A 166 -14.72 13.58 -3.06
CA ASN A 166 -15.80 13.72 -2.08
C ASN A 166 -17.18 13.26 -2.60
N ASN A 167 -17.23 12.65 -3.79
CA ASN A 167 -18.50 12.18 -4.36
C ASN A 167 -18.85 10.76 -3.88
N PRO A 168 -19.92 10.59 -3.06
CA PRO A 168 -20.35 9.30 -2.54
C PRO A 168 -20.96 8.38 -3.60
N LYS A 169 -21.32 8.94 -4.78
CA LYS A 169 -21.90 8.20 -5.91
C LYS A 169 -20.90 7.93 -7.04
N HIS A 170 -19.60 8.20 -6.82
CA HIS A 170 -18.59 7.96 -7.85
C HIS A 170 -18.57 6.47 -8.25
N SER A 171 -18.64 6.19 -9.55
CA SER A 171 -18.81 4.83 -10.11
C SER A 171 -17.73 3.83 -9.68
N SER A 172 -16.49 4.29 -9.46
CA SER A 172 -15.37 3.44 -9.01
C SER A 172 -15.20 3.41 -7.49
N LEU A 173 -16.10 4.03 -6.71
CA LEU A 173 -16.05 3.96 -5.25
C LEU A 173 -16.54 2.59 -4.76
N PRO A 174 -15.75 1.85 -3.96
CA PRO A 174 -16.20 0.60 -3.37
C PRO A 174 -17.47 0.79 -2.53
N SER A 175 -18.56 0.07 -2.91
CA SER A 175 -19.89 0.24 -2.33
C SER A 175 -20.24 -0.79 -1.24
N MET A 176 -19.30 -1.69 -0.88
CA MET A 176 -19.53 -2.71 0.14
C MET A 176 -19.88 -2.06 1.49
N ARG A 177 -20.85 -2.64 2.23
CA ARG A 177 -21.31 -2.14 3.52
C ARG A 177 -20.16 -1.83 4.49
N LYS A 178 -19.12 -2.67 4.53
CA LYS A 178 -17.96 -2.47 5.39
C LYS A 178 -17.06 -1.32 4.93
N ALA A 179 -16.95 -1.07 3.63
CA ALA A 179 -16.24 0.09 3.11
C ALA A 179 -16.99 1.39 3.39
N LYS A 180 -18.32 1.39 3.26
CA LYS A 180 -19.17 2.53 3.61
C LYS A 180 -19.09 2.94 5.08
N LYS A 181 -18.84 1.97 5.98
CA LYS A 181 -18.61 2.28 7.40
C LYS A 181 -17.31 3.06 7.68
N GLN A 182 -16.41 3.13 6.70
CA GLN A 182 -15.18 3.90 6.81
C GLN A 182 -15.38 5.37 6.40
N GLY A 183 -16.49 5.69 5.75
CA GLY A 183 -16.84 7.01 5.23
C GLY A 183 -17.63 6.90 3.91
N ASP A 184 -18.31 7.98 3.56
CA ASP A 184 -19.18 8.01 2.38
C ASP A 184 -18.39 8.16 1.07
N HIS A 185 -17.20 8.74 1.11
CA HIS A 185 -16.35 8.94 -0.06
C HIS A 185 -14.85 8.75 0.29
N ARG A 186 -13.96 8.76 -0.72
CA ARG A 186 -12.53 8.43 -0.51
C ARG A 186 -11.82 9.42 0.41
N LEU A 187 -12.12 10.70 0.28
CA LEU A 187 -11.54 11.74 1.12
C LEU A 187 -11.84 11.45 2.61
N GLU A 188 -13.09 11.18 2.94
CA GLU A 188 -13.49 10.84 4.32
C GLU A 188 -12.86 9.54 4.80
N ARG A 189 -12.86 8.49 3.98
CA ARG A 189 -12.25 7.19 4.35
C ARG A 189 -10.76 7.33 4.64
N GLY A 190 -10.06 8.14 3.86
CA GLY A 190 -8.63 8.38 4.06
C GLY A 190 -8.35 9.20 5.31
N ALA A 191 -9.16 10.23 5.58
CA ALA A 191 -9.10 11.02 6.80
C ALA A 191 -9.34 10.16 8.04
N ASN A 192 -10.41 9.34 8.03
CA ASN A 192 -10.74 8.43 9.13
C ASN A 192 -9.66 7.37 9.36
N PHE A 193 -9.05 6.86 8.29
CA PHE A 193 -7.92 5.94 8.41
C PHE A 193 -6.70 6.62 9.03
N PHE A 194 -6.34 7.82 8.58
CA PHE A 194 -5.21 8.57 9.15
C PHE A 194 -5.43 8.87 10.64
N ASN A 195 -6.61 9.37 11.01
CA ASN A 195 -6.97 9.62 12.41
C ASN A 195 -6.87 8.36 13.26
N HIS A 196 -7.34 7.22 12.75
CA HIS A 196 -7.18 5.93 13.42
C HIS A 196 -5.72 5.57 13.68
N LEU A 197 -4.82 5.84 12.74
CA LEU A 197 -3.38 5.59 12.94
C LEU A 197 -2.79 6.52 14.01
N VAL A 198 -3.20 7.79 14.05
CA VAL A 198 -2.78 8.75 15.09
C VAL A 198 -3.24 8.27 16.46
N GLU A 199 -4.54 7.96 16.61
CA GLU A 199 -5.12 7.49 17.86
C GLU A 199 -4.43 6.21 18.37
N LEU A 200 -4.11 5.30 17.45
CA LEU A 200 -3.41 4.06 17.77
C LEU A 200 -1.98 4.32 18.26
N GLY A 201 -1.25 5.22 17.60
CA GLY A 201 0.10 5.62 18.03
C GLY A 201 0.09 6.21 19.43
N VAL A 202 -0.86 7.11 19.72
CA VAL A 202 -1.03 7.68 21.07
C VAL A 202 -1.38 6.60 22.08
N LYS A 203 -2.41 5.79 21.80
CA LYS A 203 -2.90 4.74 22.71
C LYS A 203 -1.82 3.72 23.09
N LYS A 204 -0.97 3.34 22.13
CA LYS A 204 0.08 2.34 22.33
C LYS A 204 1.45 2.96 22.69
N ASN A 205 1.52 4.28 22.82
CA ASN A 205 2.77 5.02 23.03
C ASN A 205 3.86 4.64 22.01
N MET A 206 3.48 4.56 20.73
CA MET A 206 4.36 4.21 19.62
C MET A 206 4.77 5.44 18.82
N PRO A 207 5.99 5.49 18.23
CA PRO A 207 6.41 6.57 17.33
C PRO A 207 5.47 6.70 16.16
N PHE A 208 5.10 7.92 15.79
CA PHE A 208 4.23 8.19 14.65
C PHE A 208 4.88 9.19 13.69
N ARG A 209 5.06 8.80 12.41
CA ARG A 209 5.77 9.62 11.40
C ARG A 209 4.98 9.77 10.09
N TRP A 210 3.75 9.34 10.05
CA TRP A 210 2.88 9.51 8.91
C TRP A 210 2.40 10.95 8.78
N ARG A 211 2.18 11.37 7.54
CA ARG A 211 1.62 12.69 7.19
C ARG A 211 0.30 12.50 6.45
N TYR A 212 -0.54 13.49 6.53
CA TYR A 212 -1.79 13.60 5.80
C TYR A 212 -1.74 14.84 4.92
N GLN A 213 -2.18 14.70 3.67
CA GLN A 213 -2.23 15.79 2.71
C GLN A 213 -3.44 15.64 1.79
N VAL A 214 -4.19 16.73 1.60
CA VAL A 214 -5.26 16.90 0.62
C VAL A 214 -4.80 17.84 -0.48
#